data_298595f11b8943e9f29824cc5e1a3902
#
_entry.id   298595f11b8943e9f29824cc5e1a3902
#
_cell.length_a   1.000
_cell.length_b   1.000
_cell.length_c   1.000
_cell.angle_alpha   90.00
_cell.angle_beta   90.00
_cell.angle_gamma   90.00
#
_symmetry.space_group_name_H-M   'P 1'
#
loop_
_entity.id
_entity.type
_entity.pdbx_description
1 polymer ?
#
loop_
_entity_poly.entity_id
_entity_poly.type
_entity_poly.pdbx_seq_one_letter_code
_entity_poly.pdbx_strand_id
1 'polypeptide(L)'
;MEVKLADSWKDYEIIDSSLGMKLERWDDIYLLRPDPQVIWDRGDLLKRYPNIHACYYRSNKGGGHWENLRKTKEAWNIHYKNLTFHIKQMGFKHTGLFPEQAYNWNILRDKINNSKREVNFLNLFAYTGGASVAALS
;
A
#
# COMPACT_ATOMS: atom_id res chain seq x y z
N MET A 1 4.50 -12.08 21.36
CA MET A 1 4.85 -11.94 19.92
C MET A 1 5.25 -10.49 19.68
N GLU A 2 6.42 -10.26 19.12
CA GLU A 2 6.89 -8.91 18.81
C GLU A 2 6.24 -8.41 17.52
N VAL A 3 5.56 -7.27 17.58
CA VAL A 3 4.97 -6.61 16.40
C VAL A 3 6.08 -5.87 15.66
N LYS A 4 6.21 -6.11 14.35
CA LYS A 4 7.13 -5.41 13.45
C LYS A 4 6.35 -4.41 12.62
N LEU A 5 6.86 -3.19 12.52
CA LEU A 5 6.20 -2.09 11.82
C LEU A 5 6.95 -1.74 10.54
N ALA A 6 6.21 -1.43 9.49
CA ALA A 6 6.74 -0.86 8.24
C ALA A 6 6.66 0.69 8.32
N ASP A 7 7.34 1.27 9.31
CA ASP A 7 7.25 2.69 9.68
C ASP A 7 8.28 3.61 8.98
N SER A 8 9.13 3.04 8.14
CA SER A 8 10.18 3.80 7.44
C SER A 8 9.70 4.47 6.14
N TRP A 9 8.42 4.41 5.85
CA TRP A 9 7.82 5.10 4.71
C TRP A 9 7.78 6.62 4.91
N LYS A 10 8.06 7.37 3.84
CA LYS A 10 7.80 8.82 3.75
C LYS A 10 6.60 9.12 2.85
N ASP A 11 6.49 8.38 1.74
CA ASP A 11 5.47 8.59 0.72
C ASP A 11 4.18 7.78 0.99
N TYR A 12 4.15 6.95 2.03
CA TYR A 12 2.97 6.19 2.41
C TYR A 12 2.69 6.29 3.91
N GLU A 13 1.41 6.43 4.27
CA GLU A 13 0.96 6.44 5.65
C GLU A 13 -0.52 6.01 5.74
N ILE A 14 -0.87 5.26 6.79
CA ILE A 14 -2.26 5.05 7.19
C ILE A 14 -2.65 6.22 8.09
N ILE A 15 -3.56 7.07 7.60
CA ILE A 15 -4.00 8.28 8.31
C ILE A 15 -5.02 7.94 9.39
N ASP A 16 -6.03 7.12 9.03
CA ASP A 16 -7.09 6.72 9.95
C ASP A 16 -7.79 5.45 9.44
N SER A 17 -8.57 4.82 10.32
CA SER A 17 -9.38 3.66 9.98
C SER A 17 -10.66 3.60 10.81
N SER A 18 -11.77 3.27 10.18
CA SER A 18 -13.10 3.21 10.80
C SER A 18 -14.10 2.46 9.91
N LEU A 19 -15.05 1.74 10.53
CA LEU A 19 -16.21 1.14 9.86
C LEU A 19 -15.83 0.28 8.63
N GLY A 20 -14.82 -0.56 8.75
CA GLY A 20 -14.39 -1.44 7.66
C GLY A 20 -13.60 -0.75 6.55
N MET A 21 -13.15 0.49 6.78
CA MET A 21 -12.40 1.29 5.81
C MET A 21 -11.09 1.78 6.41
N LYS A 22 -10.09 1.98 5.57
CA LYS A 22 -8.83 2.65 5.91
C LYS A 22 -8.55 3.80 4.95
N LEU A 23 -8.15 4.92 5.52
CA LEU A 23 -7.69 6.11 4.81
C LEU A 23 -6.17 6.08 4.74
N GLU A 24 -5.64 6.10 3.54
CA GLU A 24 -4.21 6.04 3.27
C GLU A 24 -3.77 7.26 2.47
N ARG A 25 -2.57 7.75 2.77
CA ARG A 25 -1.84 8.71 1.94
C ARG A 25 -0.79 7.99 1.12
N TRP A 26 -0.80 8.23 -0.19
CA TRP A 26 0.13 7.70 -1.17
C TRP A 26 0.78 8.88 -1.91
N ASP A 27 1.91 9.36 -1.39
CA ASP A 27 2.51 10.65 -1.71
C ASP A 27 1.53 11.80 -1.40
N ASP A 28 1.02 12.51 -2.39
CA ASP A 28 0.01 13.57 -2.24
C ASP A 28 -1.45 13.09 -2.43
N ILE A 29 -1.66 11.79 -2.72
CA ILE A 29 -2.97 11.21 -3.01
C ILE A 29 -3.54 10.49 -1.79
N TYR A 30 -4.76 10.83 -1.40
CA TYR A 30 -5.50 10.21 -0.31
C TYR A 30 -6.53 9.23 -0.86
N LEU A 31 -6.41 7.96 -0.49
CA LEU A 31 -7.29 6.88 -0.92
C LEU A 31 -8.04 6.28 0.26
N LEU A 32 -9.34 6.10 0.13
CA LEU A 32 -10.19 5.40 1.08
C LEU A 32 -10.52 4.00 0.52
N ARG A 33 -10.09 2.96 1.22
CA ARG A 33 -10.25 1.57 0.76
C ARG A 33 -10.86 0.67 1.82
N PRO A 34 -11.66 -0.34 1.43
CA PRO A 34 -12.16 -1.34 2.36
C PRO A 34 -11.03 -2.14 3.04
N ASP A 35 -11.14 -2.26 4.35
CA ASP A 35 -10.31 -3.16 5.14
C ASP A 35 -11.19 -3.91 6.16
N PRO A 36 -11.49 -5.20 5.93
CA PRO A 36 -12.38 -5.98 6.79
C PRO A 36 -11.88 -6.18 8.22
N GLN A 37 -10.58 -5.95 8.47
CA GLN A 37 -10.00 -6.06 9.81
C GLN A 37 -10.35 -4.85 10.69
N VAL A 38 -10.81 -3.75 10.08
CA VAL A 38 -11.20 -2.53 10.79
C VAL A 38 -12.63 -2.68 11.31
N ILE A 39 -12.77 -3.23 12.50
CA ILE A 39 -14.08 -3.51 13.14
C ILE A 39 -14.57 -2.40 14.06
N TRP A 40 -13.75 -1.39 14.34
CA TRP A 40 -14.07 -0.27 15.22
C TRP A 40 -14.78 0.86 14.49
N ASP A 41 -15.53 1.65 15.25
CA ASP A 41 -16.23 2.85 14.79
C ASP A 41 -15.55 4.09 15.38
N ARG A 42 -14.98 4.93 14.52
CA ARG A 42 -14.47 6.27 14.82
C ARG A 42 -15.19 7.34 14.01
N GLY A 43 -16.37 7.00 13.47
CA GLY A 43 -17.14 7.85 12.60
C GLY A 43 -16.82 7.69 11.11
N ASP A 44 -17.62 8.35 10.31
CA ASP A 44 -17.53 8.33 8.85
C ASP A 44 -16.30 9.10 8.35
N LEU A 45 -15.36 8.39 7.75
CA LEU A 45 -14.10 8.97 7.26
C LEU A 45 -14.32 9.97 6.11
N LEU A 46 -15.32 9.74 5.25
CA LEU A 46 -15.66 10.70 4.17
C LEU A 46 -16.10 12.05 4.70
N LYS A 47 -16.79 12.07 5.85
CA LYS A 47 -17.23 13.33 6.51
C LYS A 47 -16.10 14.01 7.26
N ARG A 48 -15.21 13.22 7.87
CA ARG A 48 -14.10 13.72 8.67
C ARG A 48 -12.94 14.26 7.85
N TYR A 49 -12.72 13.72 6.66
CA TYR A 49 -11.57 14.03 5.80
C TYR A 49 -12.03 14.54 4.43
N PRO A 50 -12.21 15.85 4.25
CA PRO A 50 -12.70 16.42 3.00
C PRO A 50 -11.66 16.39 1.86
N ASN A 51 -10.43 15.99 2.14
CA ASN A 51 -9.32 15.94 1.17
C ASN A 51 -9.12 14.56 0.52
N ILE A 52 -10.02 13.60 0.74
CA ILE A 52 -9.96 12.29 0.09
C ILE A 52 -10.09 12.46 -1.42
N HIS A 53 -9.17 11.86 -2.17
CA HIS A 53 -9.13 11.93 -3.64
C HIS A 53 -10.01 10.88 -4.29
N ALA A 54 -9.99 9.65 -3.78
CA ALA A 54 -10.80 8.56 -4.31
C ALA A 54 -11.23 7.56 -3.23
N CYS A 55 -12.38 6.95 -3.44
CA CYS A 55 -12.92 5.89 -2.59
C CYS A 55 -13.21 4.65 -3.43
N TYR A 56 -12.89 3.46 -2.91
CA TYR A 56 -13.28 2.21 -3.52
C TYR A 56 -14.54 1.65 -2.87
N TYR A 57 -15.56 1.44 -3.67
CA TYR A 57 -16.83 0.85 -3.25
C TYR A 57 -16.93 -0.61 -3.67
N ARG A 58 -17.25 -1.49 -2.73
CA ARG A 58 -17.52 -2.90 -3.01
C ARG A 58 -18.89 -3.09 -3.62
N SER A 59 -18.99 -4.00 -4.59
CA SER A 59 -20.25 -4.50 -5.11
C SER A 59 -20.73 -5.72 -4.31
N ASN A 60 -22.04 -5.85 -4.13
CA ASN A 60 -22.64 -7.04 -3.52
C ASN A 60 -22.51 -8.32 -4.38
N LYS A 61 -22.13 -8.17 -5.65
CA LYS A 61 -21.93 -9.28 -6.60
C LYS A 61 -20.45 -9.67 -6.78
N GLY A 62 -19.57 -9.17 -5.90
CA GLY A 62 -18.10 -9.30 -6.01
C GLY A 62 -17.48 -8.17 -6.81
N GLY A 63 -16.21 -7.89 -6.54
CA GLY A 63 -15.50 -6.75 -7.12
C GLY A 63 -15.94 -5.40 -6.55
N GLY A 64 -15.96 -4.38 -7.39
CA GLY A 64 -16.33 -3.01 -7.05
C GLY A 64 -15.74 -2.01 -8.02
N HIS A 65 -15.77 -0.74 -7.66
CA HIS A 65 -15.26 0.34 -8.50
C HIS A 65 -14.63 1.46 -7.65
N TRP A 66 -13.74 2.22 -8.29
CA TRP A 66 -13.22 3.47 -7.75
C TRP A 66 -14.15 4.63 -8.12
N GLU A 67 -14.40 5.50 -7.15
CA GLU A 67 -15.03 6.79 -7.36
C GLU A 67 -14.03 7.90 -7.04
N ASN A 68 -13.72 8.73 -8.04
CA ASN A 68 -12.86 9.89 -7.88
C ASN A 68 -13.68 11.07 -7.35
N LEU A 69 -13.40 11.45 -6.10
CA LEU A 69 -14.07 12.58 -5.42
C LEU A 69 -13.38 13.91 -5.73
N ARG A 70 -12.12 13.84 -6.17
CA ARG A 70 -11.30 14.97 -6.58
C ARG A 70 -10.51 14.61 -7.83
N LYS A 71 -10.02 15.63 -8.53
CA LYS A 71 -9.07 15.41 -9.64
C LYS A 71 -7.84 14.70 -9.11
N THR A 72 -7.54 13.54 -9.66
CA THR A 72 -6.38 12.74 -9.31
C THR A 72 -5.64 12.29 -10.56
N LYS A 73 -4.38 11.90 -10.40
CA LYS A 73 -3.58 11.30 -11.47
C LYS A 73 -4.09 9.87 -11.72
N GLU A 74 -4.06 9.43 -12.95
CA GLU A 74 -4.37 8.04 -13.31
C GLU A 74 -3.34 7.07 -12.70
N ALA A 75 -2.07 7.51 -12.69
CA ALA A 75 -0.97 6.80 -12.10
C ALA A 75 0.10 7.77 -11.59
N TRP A 76 0.86 7.38 -10.58
CA TRP A 76 1.93 8.19 -9.99
C TRP A 76 3.00 7.30 -9.37
N ASN A 77 4.14 7.87 -9.02
CA ASN A 77 5.22 7.16 -8.35
C ASN A 77 5.26 7.48 -6.86
N ILE A 78 5.61 6.46 -6.06
CA ILE A 78 6.00 6.62 -4.66
C ILE A 78 7.37 6.00 -4.44
N HIS A 79 8.07 6.43 -3.40
CA HIS A 79 9.43 6.02 -3.11
C HIS A 79 9.52 5.36 -1.74
N TYR A 80 10.30 4.31 -1.67
CA TYR A 80 10.74 3.69 -0.43
C TYR A 80 12.26 3.57 -0.44
N LYS A 81 12.95 4.41 0.33
CA LYS A 81 14.41 4.53 0.26
C LYS A 81 14.85 4.82 -1.19
N ASN A 82 15.66 3.97 -1.78
CA ASN A 82 16.11 4.07 -3.18
C ASN A 82 15.19 3.34 -4.19
N LEU A 83 14.09 2.75 -3.73
CA LEU A 83 13.13 2.07 -4.60
C LEU A 83 12.05 3.02 -5.07
N THR A 84 11.63 2.86 -6.33
CA THR A 84 10.51 3.61 -6.92
C THR A 84 9.43 2.61 -7.36
N PHE A 85 8.19 2.87 -6.97
CA PHE A 85 7.04 2.05 -7.31
C PHE A 85 5.99 2.87 -8.04
N HIS A 86 5.47 2.31 -9.11
CA HIS A 86 4.40 2.91 -9.90
C HIS A 86 3.04 2.49 -9.36
N ILE A 87 2.25 3.44 -8.89
CA ILE A 87 0.94 3.24 -8.25
C ILE A 87 -0.16 3.68 -9.20
N LYS A 88 -1.25 2.92 -9.22
CA LYS A 88 -2.49 3.29 -9.92
C LYS A 88 -3.70 2.67 -9.24
N GLN A 89 -4.88 3.23 -9.48
CA GLN A 89 -6.14 2.61 -9.11
C GLN A 89 -6.36 1.36 -9.96
N MET A 90 -6.27 0.19 -9.35
CA MET A 90 -6.46 -1.11 -10.01
C MET A 90 -7.80 -1.72 -9.61
N GLY A 91 -8.22 -2.76 -10.30
CA GLY A 91 -9.38 -3.56 -9.91
C GLY A 91 -9.27 -4.11 -8.47
N PHE A 92 -10.40 -4.48 -7.87
CA PHE A 92 -10.48 -5.07 -6.53
C PHE A 92 -9.81 -4.25 -5.41
N LYS A 93 -9.90 -2.94 -5.41
CA LYS A 93 -9.28 -2.02 -4.44
C LYS A 93 -7.74 -1.95 -4.45
N HIS A 94 -7.08 -2.63 -5.35
CA HIS A 94 -5.61 -2.68 -5.38
C HIS A 94 -4.99 -1.39 -5.93
N THR A 95 -3.74 -1.15 -5.55
CA THR A 95 -2.95 0.02 -5.97
C THR A 95 -1.64 -0.37 -6.65
N GLY A 96 -1.35 -1.67 -6.72
CA GLY A 96 -0.12 -2.20 -7.29
C GLY A 96 0.99 -2.47 -6.28
N LEU A 97 0.78 -2.16 -4.98
CA LEU A 97 1.79 -2.36 -3.96
C LEU A 97 1.15 -2.74 -2.61
N PHE A 98 1.91 -3.49 -1.81
CA PHE A 98 1.63 -3.79 -0.41
C PHE A 98 2.69 -3.11 0.48
N PRO A 99 2.44 -1.89 0.97
CA PRO A 99 3.43 -1.11 1.72
C PRO A 99 3.91 -1.78 3.01
N GLU A 100 3.07 -2.59 3.63
CA GLU A 100 3.41 -3.37 4.83
C GLU A 100 4.55 -4.36 4.60
N GLN A 101 4.82 -4.75 3.35
CA GLN A 101 5.91 -5.63 2.99
C GLN A 101 7.29 -4.96 3.07
N ALA A 102 7.36 -3.65 3.24
CA ALA A 102 8.62 -2.91 3.32
C ALA A 102 9.54 -3.41 4.43
N TYR A 103 8.98 -3.86 5.56
CA TYR A 103 9.76 -4.50 6.61
C TYR A 103 10.48 -5.77 6.12
N ASN A 104 9.77 -6.63 5.38
CA ASN A 104 10.33 -7.84 4.80
C ASN A 104 11.38 -7.53 3.72
N TRP A 105 11.19 -6.46 2.95
CA TRP A 105 12.19 -6.02 1.95
C TRP A 105 13.50 -5.61 2.61
N ASN A 106 13.45 -4.93 3.76
CA ASN A 106 14.65 -4.55 4.51
C ASN A 106 15.42 -5.80 4.98
N ILE A 107 14.72 -6.77 5.59
CA ILE A 107 15.35 -8.03 6.04
C ILE A 107 15.99 -8.77 4.85
N LEU A 108 15.29 -8.84 3.72
CA LEU A 108 15.78 -9.51 2.52
C LEU A 108 17.07 -8.86 2.01
N ARG A 109 17.07 -7.53 1.87
CA ARG A 109 18.25 -6.78 1.42
C ARG A 109 19.44 -6.97 2.38
N ASP A 110 19.20 -6.87 3.68
CA ASP A 110 20.25 -7.06 4.68
C ASP A 110 20.86 -8.47 4.61
N LYS A 111 20.03 -9.49 4.44
CA LYS A 111 20.50 -10.88 4.28
C LYS A 111 21.31 -11.09 3.01
N ILE A 112 20.87 -10.53 1.88
CA ILE A 112 21.60 -10.62 0.60
C ILE A 112 22.93 -9.89 0.71
N ASN A 113 22.94 -8.65 1.17
CA ASN A 113 24.15 -7.83 1.29
C ASN A 113 25.19 -8.44 2.25
N ASN A 114 24.74 -9.08 3.31
CA ASN A 114 25.63 -9.72 4.30
C ASN A 114 26.10 -11.12 3.88
N SER A 115 25.54 -11.70 2.83
CA SER A 115 25.88 -13.08 2.40
C SER A 115 27.31 -13.22 1.89
N LYS A 116 27.93 -12.14 1.37
CA LYS A 116 29.27 -12.10 0.75
C LYS A 116 29.47 -13.14 -0.37
N ARG A 117 28.40 -13.60 -0.99
CA ARG A 117 28.37 -14.57 -2.08
C ARG A 117 27.21 -14.27 -3.01
N GLU A 118 27.24 -14.84 -4.20
CA GLU A 118 26.09 -14.83 -5.10
C GLU A 118 24.89 -15.53 -4.47
N VAL A 119 23.72 -14.89 -4.58
CA VAL A 119 22.45 -15.36 -4.01
C VAL A 119 21.45 -15.55 -5.13
N ASN A 120 20.91 -16.75 -5.26
CA ASN A 120 19.74 -17.01 -6.08
C ASN A 120 18.48 -16.74 -5.28
N PHE A 121 17.66 -15.80 -5.74
CA PHE A 121 16.41 -15.39 -5.08
C PHE A 121 15.20 -15.84 -5.90
N LEU A 122 14.32 -16.64 -5.29
CA LEU A 122 13.04 -17.05 -5.86
C LEU A 122 11.91 -16.32 -5.17
N ASN A 123 11.15 -15.53 -5.91
CA ASN A 123 9.96 -14.83 -5.43
C ASN A 123 8.69 -15.54 -5.92
N LEU A 124 8.09 -16.34 -5.04
CA LEU A 124 6.78 -16.97 -5.27
C LEU A 124 5.68 -15.98 -4.91
N PHE A 125 4.57 -15.97 -5.70
CA PHE A 125 3.47 -15.02 -5.54
C PHE A 125 3.92 -13.56 -5.64
N ALA A 126 4.74 -13.28 -6.67
CA ALA A 126 5.48 -12.02 -6.81
C ALA A 126 4.59 -10.76 -6.90
N TYR A 127 3.30 -10.91 -7.26
CA TYR A 127 2.37 -9.81 -7.51
C TYR A 127 2.97 -8.83 -8.54
N THR A 128 3.26 -7.59 -8.17
CA THR A 128 3.89 -6.59 -9.05
C THR A 128 5.42 -6.57 -8.94
N GLY A 129 6.01 -7.51 -8.20
CA GLY A 129 7.45 -7.69 -8.12
C GLY A 129 8.15 -6.86 -7.02
N GLY A 130 7.43 -6.29 -6.06
CA GLY A 130 8.03 -5.44 -5.01
C GLY A 130 9.21 -6.08 -4.28
N ALA A 131 9.10 -7.34 -3.87
CA ALA A 131 10.20 -8.05 -3.23
C ALA A 131 11.37 -8.35 -4.19
N SER A 132 11.10 -8.60 -5.48
CA SER A 132 12.14 -8.79 -6.49
C SER A 132 12.95 -7.51 -6.73
N VAL A 133 12.28 -6.37 -6.84
CA VAL A 133 12.93 -5.06 -6.96
C VAL A 133 13.80 -4.78 -5.73
N ALA A 134 13.30 -5.08 -4.54
CA ALA A 134 14.05 -4.92 -3.30
C ALA A 134 15.28 -5.85 -3.23
N ALA A 135 15.18 -7.08 -3.73
CA ALA A 135 16.29 -8.03 -3.74
C ALA A 135 17.42 -7.64 -4.71
N LEU A 136 17.09 -6.90 -5.78
CA LEU A 136 18.04 -6.47 -6.83
C LEU A 136 18.70 -5.11 -6.52
N SER A 137 18.23 -4.42 -5.50
CA SER A 137 18.73 -3.09 -5.12
C SER A 137 19.80 -3.19 -4.04
#